data_fa299caca25c4bcd838b08e40a282ecf
#
_entry.id   fa299caca25c4bcd838b08e40a282ecf
#
_cell.length_a   1.000
_cell.length_b   1.000
_cell.length_c   1.000
_cell.angle_alpha   90.00
_cell.angle_beta   90.00
_cell.angle_gamma   90.00
#
_symmetry.space_group_name_H-M   'P 1'
#
loop_
_entity.id
_entity.type
_entity.pdbx_description
1 polymer ?
#
loop_
_entity_poly.entity_id
_entity_poly.type
_entity_poly.pdbx_seq_one_letter_code
_entity_poly.pdbx_strand_id
1 'polypeptide(L)'
;MKLIVVTTPTFFVEEDKIITALFEEGLDILHLRKPETPAMYSERLLTLIPEKYHRRIVTHEHFYLKEEFNLMGIHLNARNPSEPHDYAGHVSCSCHSVEEVKNRKHFYDYIFMSPIYDSISK
;
A
#
# COMPACT_ATOMS: atom_id res chain seq x y z
N MET A 1 -9.10 -0.47 17.19
CA MET A 1 -9.35 -0.20 15.76
C MET A 1 -8.06 0.30 15.09
N LYS A 2 -7.79 -0.18 13.88
CA LYS A 2 -6.62 0.30 13.16
C LYS A 2 -7.01 1.32 12.11
N LEU A 3 -6.21 2.38 12.02
CA LEU A 3 -6.38 3.40 11.00
C LEU A 3 -5.42 3.11 9.85
N ILE A 4 -5.98 2.93 8.67
CA ILE A 4 -5.20 2.70 7.44
C ILE A 4 -5.48 3.84 6.48
N VAL A 5 -4.43 4.48 5.98
CA VAL A 5 -4.55 5.57 5.03
C VAL A 5 -3.87 5.16 3.73
N VAL A 6 -4.50 5.48 2.60
CA VAL A 6 -3.93 5.24 1.27
C VAL A 6 -3.56 6.59 0.69
N THR A 7 -2.35 6.71 0.15
CA THR A 7 -1.91 7.99 -0.43
C THR A 7 -2.69 8.29 -1.70
N THR A 8 -2.72 9.58 -2.07
CA THR A 8 -3.23 9.97 -3.38
C THR A 8 -2.28 9.42 -4.46
N PRO A 9 -2.78 9.22 -5.69
CA PRO A 9 -1.95 8.63 -6.73
C PRO A 9 -0.79 9.50 -7.21
N THR A 10 -0.81 10.80 -6.91
CA THR A 10 0.24 11.71 -7.35
C THR A 10 1.05 12.21 -6.16
N PHE A 11 2.31 12.55 -6.43
CA PHE A 11 3.18 13.14 -5.41
C PHE A 11 2.90 14.64 -5.31
N PHE A 12 3.05 15.19 -4.11
CA PHE A 12 2.89 16.62 -3.92
C PHE A 12 3.86 17.14 -2.87
N VAL A 13 4.04 18.46 -2.88
CA VAL A 13 4.99 19.13 -1.98
C VAL A 13 4.59 18.88 -0.52
N GLU A 14 5.57 18.52 0.30
CA GLU A 14 5.40 18.27 1.74
C GLU A 14 4.56 17.05 2.07
N GLU A 15 4.35 16.16 1.10
CA GLU A 15 3.63 14.92 1.37
C GLU A 15 4.29 14.12 2.49
N ASP A 16 5.63 14.11 2.52
CA ASP A 16 6.39 13.44 3.57
C ASP A 16 6.06 14.00 4.96
N LYS A 17 5.88 15.30 5.04
CA LYS A 17 5.57 15.94 6.33
C LYS A 17 4.19 15.60 6.82
N ILE A 18 3.22 15.55 5.90
CA ILE A 18 1.86 15.18 6.23
C ILE A 18 1.80 13.72 6.67
N ILE A 19 2.49 12.84 5.96
CA ILE A 19 2.55 11.42 6.34
C ILE A 19 3.18 11.25 7.72
N THR A 20 4.28 11.96 7.97
CA THR A 20 4.96 11.89 9.25
C THR A 20 4.05 12.35 10.38
N ALA A 21 3.33 13.46 10.15
CA ALA A 21 2.38 13.97 11.14
C ALA A 21 1.27 12.97 11.43
N LEU A 22 0.78 12.28 10.41
CA LEU A 22 -0.24 11.26 10.60
C LEU A 22 0.26 10.12 11.48
N PHE A 23 1.50 9.67 11.24
CA PHE A 23 2.07 8.63 12.09
C PHE A 23 2.21 9.09 13.53
N GLU A 24 2.59 10.35 13.72
CA GLU A 24 2.72 10.90 15.07
C GLU A 24 1.39 10.99 15.78
N GLU A 25 0.31 11.14 15.03
CA GLU A 25 -1.05 11.20 15.59
C GLU A 25 -1.71 9.84 15.72
N GLY A 26 -0.99 8.77 15.44
CA GLY A 26 -1.51 7.43 15.68
C GLY A 26 -1.90 6.62 14.44
N LEU A 27 -1.49 7.06 13.26
CA LEU A 27 -1.72 6.26 12.05
C LEU A 27 -1.07 4.89 12.22
N ASP A 28 -1.83 3.83 11.99
CA ASP A 28 -1.31 2.48 12.13
C ASP A 28 -0.56 2.00 10.89
N ILE A 29 -1.15 2.16 9.72
CA ILE A 29 -0.60 1.63 8.48
C ILE A 29 -0.82 2.63 7.35
N LEU A 30 0.23 2.88 6.58
CA LEU A 30 0.14 3.71 5.37
C LEU A 30 0.30 2.82 4.15
N HIS A 31 -0.61 2.95 3.19
CA HIS A 31 -0.48 2.30 1.90
C HIS A 31 0.03 3.31 0.89
N LEU A 32 1.23 3.06 0.38
CA LEU A 32 1.88 3.90 -0.61
C LEU A 32 1.41 3.47 -1.99
N ARG A 33 0.47 4.22 -2.55
CA ARG A 33 -0.10 3.94 -3.87
C ARG A 33 0.26 5.06 -4.82
N LYS A 34 1.20 4.80 -5.71
CA LYS A 34 1.71 5.78 -6.68
C LYS A 34 1.78 5.11 -8.05
N PRO A 35 0.64 4.83 -8.68
CA PRO A 35 0.62 4.10 -9.95
C PRO A 35 1.25 4.92 -11.06
N GLU A 36 1.86 4.21 -12.01
CA GLU A 36 2.40 4.79 -13.24
C GLU A 36 3.44 5.89 -13.00
N THR A 37 4.23 5.72 -11.94
CA THR A 37 5.32 6.65 -11.63
C THR A 37 6.63 5.88 -11.52
N PRO A 38 7.77 6.52 -11.88
CA PRO A 38 9.07 5.89 -11.69
C PRO A 38 9.36 5.63 -10.21
N ALA A 39 10.08 4.54 -9.95
CA ALA A 39 10.38 4.15 -8.58
C ALA A 39 11.16 5.20 -7.80
N MET A 40 11.97 6.00 -8.49
CA MET A 40 12.81 7.00 -7.82
C MET A 40 12.02 8.00 -7.01
N TYR A 41 10.79 8.30 -7.43
CA TYR A 41 9.96 9.25 -6.67
C TYR A 41 9.48 8.62 -5.36
N SER A 42 9.13 7.35 -5.38
CA SER A 42 8.76 6.66 -4.14
C SER A 42 9.97 6.49 -3.23
N GLU A 43 11.13 6.19 -3.80
CA GLU A 43 12.36 6.10 -3.01
C GLU A 43 12.66 7.42 -2.31
N ARG A 44 12.49 8.53 -3.02
CA ARG A 44 12.72 9.85 -2.44
C ARG A 44 11.74 10.13 -1.30
N LEU A 45 10.47 9.84 -1.52
CA LEU A 45 9.46 10.05 -0.48
C LEU A 45 9.78 9.22 0.76
N LEU A 46 10.11 7.94 0.58
CA LEU A 46 10.44 7.07 1.70
C LEU A 46 11.69 7.55 2.44
N THR A 47 12.65 8.09 1.74
CA THR A 47 13.86 8.63 2.35
C THR A 47 13.54 9.82 3.27
N LEU A 48 12.52 10.60 2.93
CA LEU A 48 12.13 11.77 3.70
C LEU A 48 11.27 11.40 4.92
N ILE A 49 10.65 10.23 4.92
CA ILE A 49 9.86 9.77 6.05
C ILE A 49 10.80 9.10 7.06
N PRO A 50 10.69 9.43 8.37
CA PRO A 50 11.57 8.81 9.37
C PRO A 50 11.54 7.28 9.31
N GLU A 51 12.71 6.68 9.43
CA GLU A 51 12.89 5.24 9.29
C GLU A 51 12.04 4.43 10.26
N LYS A 52 11.80 4.99 11.43
CA LYS A 52 11.01 4.28 12.45
C LYS A 52 9.58 3.98 12.02
N TYR A 53 9.09 4.65 10.98
CA TYR A 53 7.74 4.42 10.47
C TYR A 53 7.71 3.49 9.28
N HIS A 54 8.85 3.15 8.70
CA HIS A 54 8.89 2.35 7.48
C HIS A 54 8.22 0.99 7.64
N ARG A 55 8.30 0.40 8.83
CA ARG A 55 7.67 -0.91 9.10
C ARG A 55 6.16 -0.85 9.15
N ARG A 56 5.59 0.32 9.00
CA ARG A 56 4.14 0.51 8.98
C ARG A 56 3.67 1.00 7.62
N ILE A 57 4.51 0.81 6.59
CA ILE A 57 4.20 1.22 5.22
C ILE A 57 4.11 -0.01 4.33
N VAL A 58 3.04 -0.06 3.52
CA VAL A 58 2.81 -1.12 2.53
C VAL A 58 2.87 -0.46 1.15
N THR A 59 3.61 -1.05 0.22
CA THR A 59 3.74 -0.48 -1.12
C THR A 59 2.86 -1.22 -2.13
N HIS A 60 2.24 -0.46 -3.03
CA HIS A 60 1.37 -1.00 -4.07
C HIS A 60 2.12 -1.25 -5.38
N GLU A 61 3.26 -0.58 -5.58
CA GLU A 61 4.09 -0.71 -6.77
C GLU A 61 5.53 -0.91 -6.36
N HIS A 62 6.37 -1.32 -7.34
CA HIS A 62 7.81 -1.42 -7.11
C HIS A 62 8.11 -2.24 -5.86
N PHE A 63 7.68 -3.50 -5.86
CA PHE A 63 7.70 -4.34 -4.66
C PHE A 63 9.08 -4.52 -4.05
N TYR A 64 10.17 -4.30 -4.80
CA TYR A 64 11.51 -4.36 -4.24
C TYR A 64 11.73 -3.35 -3.11
N LEU A 65 10.91 -2.29 -3.08
CA LEU A 65 11.02 -1.27 -2.03
C LEU A 65 10.81 -1.86 -0.65
N LYS A 66 10.05 -2.94 -0.56
CA LYS A 66 9.80 -3.58 0.73
C LYS A 66 11.09 -4.01 1.39
N GLU A 67 12.00 -4.63 0.65
CA GLU A 67 13.29 -5.04 1.19
C GLU A 67 14.25 -3.86 1.31
N GLU A 68 14.26 -2.99 0.31
CA GLU A 68 15.16 -1.85 0.26
C GLU A 68 14.99 -0.91 1.46
N PHE A 69 13.73 -0.66 1.84
CA PHE A 69 13.41 0.27 2.92
C PHE A 69 12.87 -0.40 4.16
N ASN A 70 12.84 -1.72 4.18
CA ASN A 70 12.35 -2.47 5.33
C ASN A 70 10.90 -2.12 5.64
N LEU A 71 10.07 -2.11 4.60
CA LEU A 71 8.65 -1.81 4.74
C LEU A 71 7.89 -2.99 5.32
N MET A 72 6.64 -2.74 5.73
CA MET A 72 5.78 -3.77 6.29
C MET A 72 5.47 -4.87 5.28
N GLY A 73 5.15 -4.49 4.04
CA GLY A 73 4.78 -5.48 3.04
C GLY A 73 4.34 -4.89 1.73
N ILE A 74 3.62 -5.69 0.96
CA ILE A 74 3.17 -5.33 -0.38
C ILE A 74 1.66 -5.51 -0.49
N HIS A 75 1.08 -4.82 -1.46
CA HIS A 75 -0.36 -4.89 -1.74
C HIS A 75 -0.55 -5.24 -3.21
N LEU A 76 -1.22 -6.36 -3.47
CA LEU A 76 -1.48 -6.83 -4.83
C LEU A 76 -2.73 -6.17 -5.41
N ASN A 77 -2.69 -5.90 -6.71
CA ASN A 77 -3.81 -5.27 -7.41
C ASN A 77 -3.79 -5.72 -8.86
N ALA A 78 -4.69 -5.17 -9.69
CA ALA A 78 -4.79 -5.58 -11.09
C ALA A 78 -3.50 -5.31 -11.87
N ARG A 79 -2.77 -4.24 -11.52
CA ARG A 79 -1.52 -3.90 -12.19
C ARG A 79 -0.36 -4.79 -11.76
N ASN A 80 -0.42 -5.25 -10.50
CA ASN A 80 0.65 -6.08 -9.92
C ASN A 80 -0.03 -7.23 -9.18
N PRO A 81 -0.45 -8.27 -9.91
CA PRO A 81 -1.32 -9.30 -9.33
C PRO A 81 -0.60 -10.44 -8.61
N SER A 82 0.72 -10.49 -8.69
CA SER A 82 1.47 -11.62 -8.13
C SER A 82 2.59 -11.16 -7.22
N GLU A 83 2.86 -11.97 -6.20
CA GLU A 83 3.98 -11.72 -5.30
C GLU A 83 5.31 -11.96 -6.03
N PRO A 84 6.37 -11.24 -5.64
CA PRO A 84 7.71 -11.56 -6.14
C PRO A 84 8.10 -12.98 -5.73
N HIS A 85 9.00 -13.58 -6.51
CA HIS A 85 9.51 -14.92 -6.21
C HIS A 85 10.16 -14.93 -4.82
N ASP A 86 9.87 -15.96 -4.05
CA ASP A 86 10.42 -16.13 -2.68
C ASP A 86 10.05 -14.97 -1.73
N TYR A 87 8.92 -14.31 -1.98
CA TYR A 87 8.49 -13.23 -1.10
C TYR A 87 8.11 -13.76 0.29
N ALA A 88 8.56 -13.05 1.32
CA ALA A 88 8.17 -13.32 2.69
C ALA A 88 7.75 -12.01 3.35
N GLY A 89 6.64 -12.03 4.08
CA GLY A 89 6.15 -10.86 4.78
C GLY A 89 4.67 -10.62 4.54
N HIS A 90 4.22 -9.45 4.95
CA HIS A 90 2.81 -9.07 4.84
C HIS A 90 2.38 -8.93 3.37
N VAL A 91 1.23 -9.50 3.04
CA VAL A 91 0.60 -9.34 1.73
C VAL A 91 -0.87 -9.03 1.93
N SER A 92 -1.31 -7.94 1.31
CA SER A 92 -2.72 -7.62 1.21
C SER A 92 -3.09 -7.52 -0.27
N CYS A 93 -4.37 -7.44 -0.58
CA CYS A 93 -4.78 -7.32 -1.96
C CYS A 93 -6.09 -6.55 -2.09
N SER A 94 -6.36 -6.07 -3.31
CA SER A 94 -7.62 -5.43 -3.66
C SER A 94 -8.52 -6.45 -4.34
N CYS A 95 -9.79 -6.45 -3.95
CA CYS A 95 -10.82 -7.27 -4.56
C CYS A 95 -11.95 -6.35 -5.05
N HIS A 96 -12.63 -6.78 -6.10
CA HIS A 96 -13.67 -5.97 -6.72
C HIS A 96 -15.03 -6.68 -6.74
N SER A 97 -15.11 -7.87 -6.16
CA SER A 97 -16.36 -8.61 -6.09
C SER A 97 -16.36 -9.47 -4.84
N VAL A 98 -17.58 -9.84 -4.42
CA VAL A 98 -17.74 -10.75 -3.28
C VAL A 98 -17.09 -12.09 -3.57
N GLU A 99 -17.17 -12.54 -4.84
CA GLU A 99 -16.56 -13.79 -5.23
C GLU A 99 -15.05 -13.79 -5.00
N GLU A 100 -14.38 -12.71 -5.38
CA GLU A 100 -12.95 -12.59 -5.14
C GLU A 100 -12.63 -12.61 -3.66
N VAL A 101 -13.44 -11.93 -2.84
CA VAL A 101 -13.21 -11.91 -1.40
C VAL A 101 -13.32 -13.32 -0.84
N LYS A 102 -14.35 -14.08 -1.26
CA LYS A 102 -14.52 -15.45 -0.78
C LYS A 102 -13.32 -16.33 -1.13
N ASN A 103 -12.76 -16.14 -2.32
CA ASN A 103 -11.66 -16.97 -2.78
C ASN A 103 -10.32 -16.58 -2.16
N ARG A 104 -10.16 -15.35 -1.71
CA ARG A 104 -8.84 -14.84 -1.32
C ARG A 104 -8.67 -14.55 0.17
N LYS A 105 -9.77 -14.37 0.91
CA LYS A 105 -9.68 -13.84 2.29
C LYS A 105 -8.81 -14.67 3.22
N HIS A 106 -8.61 -15.93 2.94
CA HIS A 106 -7.81 -16.80 3.81
C HIS A 106 -6.32 -16.81 3.47
N PHE A 107 -5.94 -16.16 2.38
CA PHE A 107 -4.57 -16.18 1.89
C PHE A 107 -3.82 -14.87 2.11
N TYR A 108 -4.51 -13.83 2.57
CA TYR A 108 -3.91 -12.51 2.71
C TYR A 108 -4.16 -11.98 4.11
N ASP A 109 -3.27 -11.08 4.55
CA ASP A 109 -3.38 -10.50 5.88
C ASP A 109 -4.65 -9.65 6.01
N TYR A 110 -5.03 -8.96 4.94
CA TYR A 110 -6.33 -8.31 4.84
C TYR A 110 -6.60 -7.99 3.36
N ILE A 111 -7.82 -7.57 3.10
CA ILE A 111 -8.28 -7.31 1.74
C ILE A 111 -8.98 -5.96 1.69
N PHE A 112 -8.72 -5.20 0.62
CA PHE A 112 -9.49 -4.00 0.32
C PHE A 112 -10.59 -4.38 -0.66
N MET A 113 -11.80 -3.96 -0.37
CA MET A 113 -12.94 -4.17 -1.27
C MET A 113 -13.39 -2.82 -1.81
N SER A 114 -13.25 -2.60 -3.11
CA SER A 114 -13.69 -1.37 -3.75
C SER A 114 -13.44 -1.44 -5.25
N PRO A 115 -14.02 -0.55 -6.05
CA PRO A 115 -15.14 0.29 -5.61
C PRO A 115 -16.44 -0.39 -5.96
N ILE A 116 -17.32 -0.46 -5.01
CA ILE A 116 -18.62 -1.12 -5.21
C ILE A 116 -19.51 -0.29 -6.14
N TYR A 117 -19.48 1.01 -5.96
CA TYR A 117 -20.36 1.90 -6.72
C TYR A 117 -20.06 1.90 -8.22
N ASP A 118 -18.83 1.52 -8.62
CA ASP A 118 -18.48 1.44 -10.03
C ASP A 118 -19.29 0.40 -10.75
N SER A 119 -19.58 -0.69 -10.08
CA SER A 119 -20.42 -1.74 -10.65
C SER A 119 -21.86 -1.28 -10.84
N ILE A 120 -22.30 -0.36 -10.01
CA ILE A 120 -23.65 0.14 -10.06
C ILE A 120 -23.81 1.16 -11.19
N SER A 121 -22.81 1.96 -11.42
CA SER A 121 -22.87 3.03 -12.40
C SER A 121 -22.92 2.54 -13.84
N LYS A 122 -22.68 1.26 -14.04
CA LYS A 122 -22.77 0.66 -15.37
C LYS A 122 -24.15 0.12 -15.64
#